data_8db9e26448d7809876a953eeefdef14a
#
_entry.id   8db9e26448d7809876a953eeefdef14a
#
_cell.length_a   1.000
_cell.length_b   1.000
_cell.length_c   1.000
_cell.angle_alpha   90.00
_cell.angle_beta   90.00
_cell.angle_gamma   90.00
#
_symmetry.space_group_name_H-M   'P 1'
#
loop_
_entity.id
_entity.type
_entity.pdbx_description
1 polymer ?
#
loop_
_entity_poly.entity_id
_entity_poly.type
_entity_poly.pdbx_seq_one_letter_code
_entity_poly.pdbx_strand_id
1 'polypeptide(L)'
;MESAGFRSLEEDLSYSAGRLCQVWPNRFPDTQTAEACALRPEMLANRVYASRMGNGDEASGDGWRFRGRGLIQITGRSAYERFARAMTMTLDQAVAHAATRAGAADSAVWFWSFNKLNGLANTWSLDLITRKINGGTTGAAERNRLCAAALHAIGA
;
A
#
# COMPACT_ATOMS: atom_id res chain seq x y z
N MET A 1 3.67 -7.97 -11.44
CA MET A 1 4.49 -7.69 -10.24
C MET A 1 5.00 -9.03 -9.77
N GLU A 2 6.27 -9.30 -10.01
CA GLU A 2 6.92 -10.43 -9.36
C GLU A 2 6.86 -10.21 -7.86
N SER A 3 6.48 -11.23 -7.12
CA SER A 3 6.52 -11.26 -5.67
C SER A 3 7.98 -11.16 -5.23
N ALA A 4 8.50 -9.96 -5.15
CA ALA A 4 9.68 -9.70 -4.34
C ALA A 4 9.24 -10.03 -2.91
N GLY A 5 9.43 -11.27 -2.48
CA GLY A 5 9.09 -11.70 -1.14
C GLY A 5 9.67 -10.67 -0.17
N PHE A 6 8.97 -10.34 0.88
CA PHE A 6 9.20 -9.37 1.98
C PHE A 6 10.61 -8.75 2.13
N ARG A 7 11.24 -8.37 1.02
CA ARG A 7 12.58 -7.76 0.99
C ARG A 7 12.55 -6.30 1.40
N SER A 8 11.40 -5.62 1.20
CA SER A 8 11.19 -4.25 1.63
C SER A 8 9.80 -4.13 2.25
N LEU A 9 9.70 -3.41 3.36
CA LEU A 9 8.45 -3.03 4.00
C LEU A 9 7.94 -1.66 3.53
N GLU A 10 8.69 -1.01 2.66
CA GLU A 10 8.34 0.26 2.05
C GLU A 10 8.15 0.10 0.54
N GLU A 11 7.23 0.86 -0.01
CA GLU A 11 6.93 0.90 -1.44
C GLU A 11 8.17 1.31 -2.24
N ASP A 12 8.51 0.51 -3.26
CA ASP A 12 9.54 0.86 -4.24
C ASP A 12 8.92 1.72 -5.35
N LEU A 13 9.35 2.97 -5.41
CA LEU A 13 8.91 3.97 -6.39
C LEU A 13 9.98 4.27 -7.43
N SER A 14 10.93 3.36 -7.64
CA SER A 14 12.01 3.49 -8.62
C SER A 14 11.55 3.04 -10.01
N TYR A 15 10.78 3.88 -10.69
CA TYR A 15 10.23 3.60 -12.01
C TYR A 15 11.01 4.33 -13.12
N SER A 16 11.20 3.67 -14.27
CA SER A 16 11.66 4.33 -15.50
C SER A 16 10.55 5.18 -16.10
N ALA A 17 10.90 6.18 -16.93
CA ALA A 17 9.92 7.05 -17.59
C ALA A 17 8.87 6.25 -18.39
N GLY A 18 9.28 5.27 -19.18
CA GLY A 18 8.35 4.42 -19.93
C GLY A 18 7.40 3.63 -19.02
N ARG A 19 7.88 3.18 -17.85
CA ARG A 19 7.03 2.47 -16.89
C ARG A 19 6.03 3.40 -16.21
N LEU A 20 6.42 4.66 -15.94
CA LEU A 20 5.50 5.68 -15.39
C LEU A 20 4.30 5.91 -16.30
N CYS A 21 4.52 6.02 -17.62
CA CYS A 21 3.45 6.18 -18.61
C CYS A 21 2.47 4.99 -18.61
N GLN A 22 2.97 3.78 -18.36
CA GLN A 22 2.13 2.58 -18.30
C GLN A 22 1.30 2.48 -17.01
N VAL A 23 1.89 2.84 -15.87
CA VAL A 23 1.26 2.71 -14.55
C VAL A 23 0.31 3.86 -14.24
N TRP A 24 0.68 5.08 -14.64
CA TRP A 24 -0.12 6.30 -14.41
C TRP A 24 -0.30 7.12 -15.69
N PRO A 25 -0.96 6.59 -16.73
CA PRO A 25 -1.08 7.27 -18.04
C PRO A 25 -1.73 8.65 -17.93
N ASN A 26 -2.65 8.86 -16.99
CA ASN A 26 -3.29 10.16 -16.76
C ASN A 26 -2.37 11.18 -16.08
N ARG A 27 -1.29 10.76 -15.45
CA ARG A 27 -0.30 11.64 -14.81
C ARG A 27 0.92 11.85 -15.69
N PHE A 28 1.23 10.86 -16.51
CA PHE A 28 2.38 10.81 -17.40
C PHE A 28 1.91 10.36 -18.80
N PRO A 29 1.32 11.28 -19.59
CA PRO A 29 0.80 10.95 -20.92
C PRO A 29 1.90 10.59 -21.93
N ASP A 30 3.13 11.03 -21.68
CA ASP A 30 4.30 10.77 -22.51
C ASP A 30 5.59 10.65 -21.66
N THR A 31 6.66 10.19 -22.29
CA THR A 31 7.95 10.00 -21.61
C THR A 31 8.61 11.30 -21.22
N GLN A 32 8.38 12.40 -21.94
CA GLN A 32 8.94 13.70 -21.61
C GLN A 32 8.40 14.20 -20.26
N THR A 33 7.10 14.08 -20.03
CA THR A 33 6.50 14.44 -18.74
C THR A 33 6.92 13.49 -17.60
N ALA A 34 7.26 12.24 -17.92
CA ALA A 34 7.70 11.24 -16.96
C ALA A 34 9.17 11.38 -16.54
N GLU A 35 10.03 11.92 -17.40
CA GLU A 35 11.49 12.03 -17.16
C GLU A 35 11.83 12.79 -15.88
N ALA A 36 11.07 13.82 -15.55
CA ALA A 36 11.27 14.59 -14.31
C ALA A 36 11.16 13.73 -13.04
N CYS A 37 10.31 12.70 -13.06
CA CYS A 37 10.04 11.82 -11.93
C CYS A 37 10.74 10.46 -12.04
N ALA A 38 11.31 10.14 -13.22
CA ALA A 38 11.94 8.85 -13.46
C ALA A 38 13.13 8.64 -12.52
N LEU A 39 13.19 7.47 -11.86
CA LEU A 39 14.21 7.10 -10.88
C LEU A 39 14.38 8.12 -9.73
N ARG A 40 13.34 8.91 -9.45
CA ARG A 40 13.30 9.88 -8.36
C ARG A 40 12.09 9.58 -7.45
N PRO A 41 12.21 8.60 -6.54
CA PRO A 41 11.09 8.08 -5.75
C PRO A 41 10.31 9.14 -4.98
N GLU A 42 10.99 10.11 -4.38
CA GLU A 42 10.36 11.18 -3.61
C GLU A 42 9.51 12.10 -4.49
N MET A 43 10.09 12.57 -5.61
CA MET A 43 9.34 13.41 -6.57
C MET A 43 8.13 12.66 -7.12
N LEU A 44 8.32 11.38 -7.46
CA LEU A 44 7.24 10.55 -7.96
C LEU A 44 6.12 10.39 -6.93
N ALA A 45 6.46 10.04 -5.69
CA ALA A 45 5.48 9.91 -4.61
C ALA A 45 4.67 11.19 -4.40
N ASN A 46 5.37 12.34 -4.29
CA ASN A 46 4.73 13.62 -4.08
C ASN A 46 3.79 13.98 -5.23
N ARG A 47 4.15 13.66 -6.48
CA ARG A 47 3.32 13.91 -7.64
C ARG A 47 2.11 12.97 -7.75
N VAL A 48 2.28 11.66 -7.57
CA VAL A 48 1.20 10.69 -7.79
C VAL A 48 0.20 10.65 -6.63
N TYR A 49 0.63 10.98 -5.42
CA TYR A 49 -0.19 10.98 -4.22
C TYR A 49 -0.68 12.37 -3.78
N ALA A 50 -0.30 13.44 -4.50
CA ALA A 50 -0.77 14.80 -4.22
C ALA A 50 -2.29 14.89 -4.19
N SER A 51 -2.82 15.60 -3.19
CA SER A 51 -4.25 15.89 -3.03
C SER A 51 -5.15 14.66 -3.01
N ARG A 52 -4.61 13.52 -2.56
CA ARG A 52 -5.32 12.24 -2.45
C ARG A 52 -5.13 11.64 -1.05
N MET A 53 -6.10 10.85 -0.60
CA MET A 53 -6.00 10.08 0.66
C MET A 53 -5.66 10.96 1.89
N GLY A 54 -6.08 12.23 1.88
CA GLY A 54 -5.80 13.21 2.92
C GLY A 54 -4.43 13.88 2.83
N ASN A 55 -3.63 13.59 1.81
CA ASN A 55 -2.38 14.29 1.56
C ASN A 55 -2.66 15.73 1.08
N GLY A 56 -1.74 16.65 1.39
CA GLY A 56 -1.67 17.96 0.78
C GLY A 56 -1.28 17.90 -0.71
N ASP A 57 -0.98 19.06 -1.27
CA ASP A 57 -0.48 19.19 -2.64
C ASP A 57 0.94 18.58 -2.81
N GLU A 58 1.48 18.66 -4.02
CA GLU A 58 2.80 18.12 -4.34
C GLU A 58 3.91 18.77 -3.49
N ALA A 59 3.79 20.06 -3.18
CA ALA A 59 4.77 20.82 -2.41
C ALA A 59 4.76 20.46 -0.91
N SER A 60 3.68 19.86 -0.41
CA SER A 60 3.56 19.45 1.00
C SER A 60 4.53 18.34 1.41
N GLY A 61 5.05 17.56 0.48
CA GLY A 61 5.88 16.38 0.75
C GLY A 61 5.11 15.18 1.31
N ASP A 62 3.79 15.30 1.44
CA ASP A 62 2.94 14.26 2.04
C ASP A 62 2.97 12.95 1.25
N GLY A 63 3.07 13.03 -0.07
CA GLY A 63 3.13 11.85 -0.92
C GLY A 63 4.28 10.92 -0.55
N TRP A 64 5.46 11.47 -0.35
CA TRP A 64 6.62 10.72 0.10
C TRP A 64 6.54 10.31 1.57
N ARG A 65 6.15 11.25 2.44
CA ARG A 65 6.03 11.01 3.88
C ARG A 65 5.08 9.87 4.18
N PHE A 66 3.93 9.79 3.50
CA PHE A 66 2.87 8.81 3.72
C PHE A 66 2.79 7.76 2.60
N ARG A 67 3.92 7.44 1.95
CA ARG A 67 3.99 6.36 0.97
C ARG A 67 3.65 5.01 1.60
N GLY A 68 3.43 4.00 0.79
CA GLY A 68 3.08 2.65 1.23
C GLY A 68 4.11 2.03 2.17
N ARG A 69 3.66 1.55 3.35
CA ARG A 69 4.51 0.81 4.31
C ARG A 69 3.77 -0.33 4.96
N GLY A 70 4.56 -1.29 5.46
CA GLY A 70 4.09 -2.47 6.18
C GLY A 70 3.55 -3.56 5.26
N LEU A 71 3.10 -4.67 5.86
CA LEU A 71 2.61 -5.84 5.12
C LEU A 71 1.37 -5.55 4.28
N ILE A 72 0.54 -4.61 4.71
CA ILE A 72 -0.70 -4.22 4.03
C ILE A 72 -0.52 -2.97 3.17
N GLN A 73 0.66 -2.35 3.17
CA GLN A 73 0.97 -1.14 2.42
C GLN A 73 -0.02 0.00 2.72
N ILE A 74 -0.16 0.37 4.01
CA ILE A 74 -0.96 1.55 4.36
C ILE A 74 -0.37 2.79 3.69
N THR A 75 -1.22 3.57 3.01
CA THR A 75 -0.79 4.70 2.18
C THR A 75 -1.71 5.91 2.41
N GLY A 76 -1.11 7.08 2.42
CA GLY A 76 -1.81 8.37 2.56
C GLY A 76 -2.03 8.82 4.00
N ARG A 77 -2.00 10.14 4.22
CA ARG A 77 -2.12 10.80 5.52
C ARG A 77 -3.30 10.27 6.34
N SER A 78 -4.49 10.18 5.75
CA SER A 78 -5.70 9.74 6.46
C SER A 78 -5.60 8.29 6.99
N ALA A 79 -4.86 7.40 6.31
CA ALA A 79 -4.64 6.03 6.80
C ALA A 79 -3.68 6.05 7.99
N TYR A 80 -2.57 6.79 7.89
CA TYR A 80 -1.60 6.93 8.98
C TYR A 80 -2.19 7.62 10.21
N GLU A 81 -3.03 8.63 10.05
CA GLU A 81 -3.72 9.29 11.18
C GLU A 81 -4.66 8.33 11.93
N ARG A 82 -5.37 7.47 11.19
CA ARG A 82 -6.22 6.44 11.81
C ARG A 82 -5.39 5.36 12.50
N PHE A 83 -4.30 4.92 11.88
CA PHE A 83 -3.38 3.96 12.47
C PHE A 83 -2.72 4.53 13.74
N ALA A 84 -2.21 5.75 13.68
CA ALA A 84 -1.62 6.45 14.82
C ALA A 84 -2.58 6.52 16.02
N ARG A 85 -3.85 6.91 15.78
CA ARG A 85 -4.90 6.92 16.82
C ARG A 85 -5.13 5.54 17.42
N ALA A 86 -5.22 4.51 16.60
CA ALA A 86 -5.45 3.14 17.05
C ALA A 86 -4.30 2.61 17.92
N MET A 87 -3.08 3.01 17.60
CA MET A 87 -1.86 2.61 18.32
C MET A 87 -1.48 3.57 19.46
N THR A 88 -2.24 4.64 19.69
CA THR A 88 -1.94 5.69 20.70
C THR A 88 -0.55 6.32 20.46
N MET A 89 -0.22 6.56 19.19
CA MET A 89 1.04 7.14 18.73
C MET A 89 0.84 8.53 18.13
N THR A 90 1.90 9.35 18.11
CA THR A 90 1.93 10.51 17.22
C THR A 90 1.98 10.07 15.76
N LEU A 91 1.65 10.98 14.83
CA LEU A 91 1.68 10.67 13.40
C LEU A 91 3.10 10.25 12.93
N ASP A 92 4.14 10.92 13.42
CA ASP A 92 5.53 10.59 13.09
C ASP A 92 5.96 9.22 13.64
N GLN A 93 5.55 8.91 14.87
CA GLN A 93 5.78 7.59 15.46
C GLN A 93 5.10 6.49 14.64
N ALA A 94 3.87 6.70 14.19
CA ALA A 94 3.15 5.73 13.37
C ALA A 94 3.80 5.51 12.00
N VAL A 95 4.32 6.59 11.37
CA VAL A 95 5.06 6.50 10.10
C VAL A 95 6.35 5.69 10.29
N ALA A 96 7.13 5.98 11.33
CA ALA A 96 8.36 5.25 11.63
C ALA A 96 8.07 3.80 12.02
N HIS A 97 7.03 3.57 12.84
CA HIS A 97 6.64 2.23 13.28
C HIS A 97 6.22 1.34 12.12
N ALA A 98 5.40 1.81 11.18
CA ALA A 98 4.93 1.04 10.03
C ALA A 98 6.08 0.51 9.13
N ALA A 99 7.26 1.13 9.17
CA ALA A 99 8.46 0.69 8.45
C ALA A 99 9.23 -0.42 9.19
N THR A 100 8.92 -0.69 10.46
CA THR A 100 9.53 -1.79 11.24
C THR A 100 8.82 -3.11 11.01
N ARG A 101 9.48 -4.24 11.33
CA ARG A 101 8.83 -5.57 11.25
C ARG A 101 7.61 -5.68 12.16
N ALA A 102 7.70 -5.17 13.39
CA ALA A 102 6.59 -5.17 14.34
C ALA A 102 5.43 -4.30 13.81
N GLY A 103 5.71 -3.06 13.43
CA GLY A 103 4.70 -2.13 12.91
C GLY A 103 4.09 -2.55 11.59
N ALA A 104 4.83 -3.31 10.77
CA ALA A 104 4.28 -3.90 9.55
C ALA A 104 3.19 -4.94 9.87
N ALA A 105 3.40 -5.78 10.90
CA ALA A 105 2.38 -6.70 11.39
C ALA A 105 1.22 -5.96 12.06
N ASP A 106 1.52 -5.00 12.95
CA ASP A 106 0.50 -4.21 13.64
C ASP A 106 -0.40 -3.45 12.66
N SER A 107 0.17 -2.87 11.60
CA SER A 107 -0.60 -2.17 10.57
C SER A 107 -1.55 -3.10 9.80
N ALA A 108 -1.13 -4.35 9.56
CA ALA A 108 -1.97 -5.35 8.89
C ALA A 108 -3.12 -5.81 9.81
N VAL A 109 -2.84 -6.10 11.09
CA VAL A 109 -3.85 -6.48 12.09
C VAL A 109 -4.85 -5.33 12.31
N TRP A 110 -4.35 -4.10 12.45
CA TRP A 110 -5.20 -2.92 12.55
C TRP A 110 -6.10 -2.77 11.33
N PHE A 111 -5.55 -2.84 10.12
CA PHE A 111 -6.34 -2.71 8.87
C PHE A 111 -7.42 -3.78 8.79
N TRP A 112 -7.08 -5.02 9.12
CA TRP A 112 -7.99 -6.15 9.13
C TRP A 112 -9.16 -5.92 10.09
N SER A 113 -8.87 -5.53 11.32
CA SER A 113 -9.86 -5.25 12.37
C SER A 113 -10.72 -4.01 12.04
N PHE A 114 -10.07 -2.92 11.60
CA PHE A 114 -10.75 -1.68 11.22
C PHE A 114 -11.76 -1.89 10.08
N ASN A 115 -11.41 -2.71 9.11
CA ASN A 115 -12.28 -3.05 7.97
C ASN A 115 -13.23 -4.23 8.26
N LYS A 116 -13.24 -4.79 9.47
CA LYS A 116 -14.11 -5.90 9.91
C LYS A 116 -13.99 -7.13 9.01
N LEU A 117 -12.77 -7.47 8.56
CA LEU A 117 -12.55 -8.50 7.56
C LEU A 117 -12.82 -9.92 8.08
N ASN A 118 -12.87 -10.14 9.41
CA ASN A 118 -13.28 -11.43 9.99
C ASN A 118 -14.65 -11.88 9.48
N GLY A 119 -15.62 -10.96 9.34
CA GLY A 119 -16.93 -11.30 8.80
C GLY A 119 -16.89 -11.88 7.40
N LEU A 120 -16.00 -11.34 6.55
CA LEU A 120 -15.79 -11.86 5.19
C LEU A 120 -14.96 -13.16 5.18
N ALA A 121 -13.99 -13.28 6.08
CA ALA A 121 -13.16 -14.47 6.21
C ALA A 121 -13.98 -15.68 6.69
N ASN A 122 -14.88 -15.48 7.65
CA ASN A 122 -15.75 -16.55 8.17
C ASN A 122 -16.71 -17.12 7.11
N THR A 123 -16.98 -16.38 6.06
CA THR A 123 -17.80 -16.81 4.91
C THR A 123 -16.96 -17.16 3.67
N TRP A 124 -15.64 -17.27 3.81
CA TRP A 124 -14.69 -17.54 2.72
C TRP A 124 -14.82 -16.57 1.53
N SER A 125 -15.24 -15.33 1.78
CA SER A 125 -15.45 -14.32 0.75
C SER A 125 -14.13 -13.66 0.31
N LEU A 126 -13.17 -14.45 -0.23
CA LEU A 126 -11.82 -14.01 -0.57
C LEU A 126 -11.79 -12.88 -1.61
N ASP A 127 -12.74 -12.88 -2.56
CA ASP A 127 -12.84 -11.82 -3.55
C ASP A 127 -13.27 -10.49 -2.92
N LEU A 128 -14.18 -10.51 -1.93
CA LEU A 128 -14.57 -9.31 -1.21
C LEU A 128 -13.43 -8.79 -0.34
N ILE A 129 -12.68 -9.68 0.31
CA ILE A 129 -11.45 -9.30 1.05
C ILE A 129 -10.44 -8.66 0.10
N THR A 130 -10.23 -9.26 -1.09
CA THR A 130 -9.33 -8.72 -2.10
C THR A 130 -9.72 -7.31 -2.54
N ARG A 131 -11.01 -7.09 -2.83
CA ARG A 131 -11.54 -5.76 -3.20
C ARG A 131 -11.38 -4.75 -2.07
N LYS A 132 -11.56 -5.18 -0.83
CA LYS A 132 -11.43 -4.30 0.34
C LYS A 132 -9.98 -3.86 0.56
N ILE A 133 -9.01 -4.75 0.30
CA ILE A 133 -7.58 -4.45 0.46
C ILE A 133 -7.06 -3.63 -0.73
N ASN A 134 -7.36 -4.03 -1.97
CA ASN A 134 -6.73 -3.48 -3.17
C ASN A 134 -7.61 -2.47 -3.94
N GLY A 135 -8.86 -2.25 -3.51
CA GLY A 135 -9.82 -1.44 -4.26
C GLY A 135 -10.31 -2.09 -5.56
N GLY A 136 -9.87 -3.31 -5.88
CA GLY A 136 -10.18 -4.04 -7.11
C GLY A 136 -9.81 -5.52 -7.00
N THR A 137 -9.67 -6.18 -8.16
CA THR A 137 -9.39 -7.63 -8.24
C THR A 137 -7.91 -7.97 -8.48
N THR A 138 -7.04 -6.97 -8.50
CA THR A 138 -5.59 -7.18 -8.69
C THR A 138 -5.05 -8.15 -7.64
N GLY A 139 -4.33 -9.19 -8.09
CA GLY A 139 -3.76 -10.22 -7.23
C GLY A 139 -4.74 -11.25 -6.68
N ALA A 140 -6.03 -11.25 -7.10
CA ALA A 140 -7.04 -12.20 -6.61
C ALA A 140 -6.64 -13.66 -6.86
N ALA A 141 -6.23 -13.99 -8.07
CA ALA A 141 -5.85 -15.36 -8.44
C ALA A 141 -4.67 -15.88 -7.59
N GLU A 142 -3.63 -15.06 -7.41
CA GLU A 142 -2.48 -15.45 -6.59
C GLU A 142 -2.85 -15.56 -5.10
N ARG A 143 -3.68 -14.67 -4.58
CA ARG A 143 -4.17 -14.75 -3.20
C ARG A 143 -4.99 -16.03 -2.96
N ASN A 144 -5.87 -16.38 -3.90
CA ASN A 144 -6.66 -17.60 -3.82
C ASN A 144 -5.76 -18.85 -3.86
N ARG A 145 -4.76 -18.87 -4.73
CA ARG A 145 -3.76 -19.95 -4.80
C ARG A 145 -2.98 -20.10 -3.48
N LEU A 146 -2.49 -18.98 -2.92
CA LEU A 146 -1.75 -18.99 -1.65
C LEU A 146 -2.65 -19.41 -0.46
N CYS A 147 -3.91 -18.98 -0.45
CA CYS A 147 -4.87 -19.38 0.57
C CYS A 147 -5.13 -20.90 0.51
N ALA A 148 -5.37 -21.45 -0.66
CA ALA A 148 -5.56 -22.90 -0.85
C ALA A 148 -4.32 -23.69 -0.41
N ALA A 149 -3.11 -23.23 -0.76
CA ALA A 149 -1.88 -23.87 -0.34
C ALA A 149 -1.68 -23.83 1.21
N ALA A 150 -2.03 -22.72 1.84
CA ALA A 150 -1.96 -22.57 3.30
C ALA A 150 -2.94 -23.52 4.01
N LEU A 151 -4.19 -23.62 3.51
CA LEU A 151 -5.19 -24.56 4.05
C LEU A 151 -4.71 -26.00 3.96
N HIS A 152 -4.22 -26.40 2.78
CA HIS A 152 -3.67 -27.74 2.60
C HIS A 152 -2.51 -28.03 3.58
N ALA A 153 -1.62 -27.05 3.81
CA ALA A 153 -0.48 -27.22 4.72
C ALA A 153 -0.88 -27.40 6.19
N ILE A 154 -2.05 -26.87 6.60
CA ILE A 154 -2.57 -27.03 7.98
C ILE A 154 -3.62 -28.14 8.12
N GLY A 155 -3.91 -28.89 7.04
CA GLY A 155 -4.84 -30.01 7.05
C GLY A 155 -6.32 -29.59 7.10
N ALA A 156 -6.64 -28.40 6.59
CA ALA A 156 -8.01 -27.86 6.54
C ALA A 156 -8.60 -27.92 5.12
#